data_02b74fcb3dc2bea31e2de60babb802f5
#
_entry.id   02b74fcb3dc2bea31e2de60babb802f5
#
_cell.length_a   1.000
_cell.length_b   1.000
_cell.length_c   1.000
_cell.angle_alpha   90.00
_cell.angle_beta   90.00
_cell.angle_gamma   90.00
#
_symmetry.space_group_name_H-M   'P 1'
#
loop_
_entity.id
_entity.type
_entity.pdbx_description
1 polymer ?
#
loop_
_entity_poly.entity_id
_entity_poly.type
_entity_poly.pdbx_seq_one_letter_code
_entity_poly.pdbx_strand_id
1 'polypeptide(L)'
;MSNFSIITEFLLMEFSSTRELQVLHAALFLLIYLAALLGNLLTCAAIITDPHLHCPMYFFLSNLSLVDIGNISVTLPKFIVNSLRGVQSLSLLGCAAQMFFFLFFVVTEFALLVAMSYDRFVAICQPLHYSIIMTPARCLWAAAGSWLSGLLYSTVHTGNMFRLPFSGSNVIHQFFCDIPHVLKVSTSDVFKTEFILIVVSLCCLSCCFAFLIATYARIFSSVLKIPSVEGRYKAISTCSPQLIILMLFLVSGMIAVLRDASDTSPIQNLLIAMAYTTLPPLLNPLIYSLRNQKVTAAMGKMIKRILFSHS
;
A
#
# COMPACT_ATOMS: atom_id res chain seq x y z
N MET A 1 28.16 -36.22 -0.84
CA MET A 1 28.35 -34.81 -0.49
C MET A 1 27.61 -34.01 -1.54
N SER A 2 26.39 -33.60 -1.26
CA SER A 2 25.64 -32.70 -2.15
C SER A 2 26.32 -31.32 -2.15
N ASN A 3 26.80 -30.87 -3.29
CA ASN A 3 27.26 -29.51 -3.49
C ASN A 3 26.08 -28.57 -3.26
N PHE A 4 25.90 -28.07 -2.06
CA PHE A 4 24.98 -26.99 -1.77
C PHE A 4 25.58 -25.73 -2.39
N SER A 5 25.14 -25.37 -3.60
CA SER A 5 25.43 -24.08 -4.17
C SER A 5 24.67 -23.03 -3.33
N ILE A 6 25.40 -22.17 -2.66
CA ILE A 6 24.81 -21.02 -1.91
C ILE A 6 24.14 -20.13 -2.96
N ILE A 7 22.86 -19.90 -2.81
CA ILE A 7 22.09 -18.99 -3.68
C ILE A 7 22.52 -17.57 -3.37
N THR A 8 23.07 -16.86 -4.34
CA THR A 8 23.49 -15.46 -4.26
C THR A 8 22.52 -14.52 -4.97
N GLU A 9 21.74 -15.07 -5.92
CA GLU A 9 20.79 -14.33 -6.73
C GLU A 9 19.50 -15.13 -6.93
N PHE A 10 18.37 -14.44 -6.94
CA PHE A 10 17.07 -14.96 -7.33
C PHE A 10 16.74 -14.58 -8.78
N LEU A 11 16.05 -15.47 -9.46
CA LEU A 11 15.48 -15.25 -10.78
C LEU A 11 13.99 -14.94 -10.62
N LEU A 12 13.59 -13.74 -10.95
CA LEU A 12 12.19 -13.32 -10.93
C LEU A 12 11.47 -13.79 -12.18
N MET A 13 10.16 -13.97 -12.11
CA MET A 13 9.38 -14.42 -13.24
C MET A 13 9.22 -13.34 -14.30
N GLU A 14 9.32 -13.73 -15.58
CA GLU A 14 9.03 -12.89 -16.73
C GLU A 14 7.53 -12.89 -17.05
N PHE A 15 7.04 -11.76 -17.56
CA PHE A 15 5.65 -11.61 -18.01
C PHE A 15 5.41 -12.17 -19.40
N SER A 16 6.43 -12.18 -20.22
CA SER A 16 6.36 -12.66 -21.60
C SER A 16 7.73 -13.10 -22.08
N SER A 17 7.74 -14.14 -22.89
CA SER A 17 8.93 -14.62 -23.59
C SER A 17 9.30 -13.73 -24.80
N THR A 18 8.39 -12.89 -25.28
CA THR A 18 8.64 -12.06 -26.47
C THR A 18 9.13 -10.68 -26.08
N ARG A 19 10.20 -10.24 -26.71
CA ARG A 19 10.87 -8.96 -26.42
C ARG A 19 9.95 -7.75 -26.61
N GLU A 20 9.10 -7.77 -27.61
CA GLU A 20 8.14 -6.69 -27.92
C GLU A 20 7.14 -6.50 -26.77
N LEU A 21 6.59 -7.59 -26.23
CA LEU A 21 5.67 -7.51 -25.10
C LEU A 21 6.36 -7.09 -23.80
N GLN A 22 7.62 -7.49 -23.57
CA GLN A 22 8.41 -7.02 -22.42
C GLN A 22 8.58 -5.49 -22.46
N VAL A 23 8.91 -4.92 -23.62
CA VAL A 23 9.07 -3.48 -23.81
C VAL A 23 7.71 -2.76 -23.65
N LEU A 24 6.64 -3.34 -24.20
CA LEU A 24 5.29 -2.78 -24.06
C LEU A 24 4.85 -2.74 -22.59
N HIS A 25 5.05 -3.82 -21.85
CA HIS A 25 4.78 -3.87 -20.41
C HIS A 25 5.62 -2.85 -19.65
N ALA A 26 6.91 -2.74 -19.93
CA ALA A 26 7.79 -1.76 -19.30
C ALA A 26 7.31 -0.32 -19.54
N ALA A 27 6.88 0.01 -20.76
CA ALA A 27 6.32 1.31 -21.09
C ALA A 27 5.01 1.59 -20.35
N LEU A 28 4.09 0.62 -20.31
CA LEU A 28 2.83 0.74 -19.58
C LEU A 28 3.07 0.96 -18.08
N PHE A 29 3.96 0.18 -17.47
CA PHE A 29 4.29 0.32 -16.05
C PHE A 29 5.03 1.61 -15.72
N LEU A 30 5.84 2.11 -16.65
CA LEU A 30 6.46 3.43 -16.51
C LEU A 30 5.39 4.53 -16.47
N LEU A 31 4.39 4.47 -17.36
CA LEU A 31 3.28 5.43 -17.33
C LEU A 31 2.48 5.35 -16.03
N ILE A 32 2.17 4.15 -15.55
CA ILE A 32 1.48 3.94 -14.26
C ILE A 32 2.32 4.50 -13.11
N TYR A 33 3.62 4.21 -13.09
CA TYR A 33 4.54 4.72 -12.07
C TYR A 33 4.58 6.24 -12.04
N LEU A 34 4.75 6.88 -13.20
CA LEU A 34 4.81 8.34 -13.31
C LEU A 34 3.47 8.99 -12.93
N ALA A 35 2.34 8.41 -13.33
CA ALA A 35 1.01 8.90 -12.97
C ALA A 35 0.76 8.82 -11.45
N ALA A 36 1.07 7.69 -10.82
CA ALA A 36 0.94 7.52 -9.38
C ALA A 36 1.89 8.45 -8.60
N LEU A 37 3.15 8.53 -9.03
CA LEU A 37 4.15 9.42 -8.42
C LEU A 37 3.69 10.88 -8.49
N LEU A 38 3.28 11.35 -9.67
CA LEU A 38 2.81 12.71 -9.87
C LEU A 38 1.56 13.02 -9.04
N GLY A 39 0.57 12.12 -9.05
CA GLY A 39 -0.67 12.29 -8.28
C GLY A 39 -0.43 12.42 -6.77
N ASN A 40 0.42 11.57 -6.21
CA ASN A 40 0.75 11.60 -4.78
C ASN A 40 1.63 12.80 -4.42
N LEU A 41 2.61 13.17 -5.25
CA LEU A 41 3.41 14.39 -5.04
C LEU A 41 2.54 15.66 -5.08
N LEU A 42 1.63 15.76 -6.04
CA LEU A 42 0.70 16.89 -6.13
C LEU A 42 -0.23 16.94 -4.91
N THR A 43 -0.70 15.80 -4.42
CA THR A 43 -1.54 15.73 -3.21
C THR A 43 -0.76 16.20 -1.98
N CYS A 44 0.45 15.69 -1.76
CA CYS A 44 1.31 16.14 -0.65
C CYS A 44 1.60 17.64 -0.73
N ALA A 45 2.02 18.12 -1.89
CA ALA A 45 2.36 19.52 -2.08
C ALA A 45 1.14 20.45 -1.90
N ALA A 46 -0.04 20.08 -2.39
CA ALA A 46 -1.28 20.83 -2.19
C ALA A 46 -1.64 20.93 -0.71
N ILE A 47 -1.53 19.84 0.06
CA ILE A 47 -1.83 19.81 1.48
C ILE A 47 -0.84 20.69 2.28
N ILE A 48 0.45 20.63 1.94
CA ILE A 48 1.49 21.39 2.63
C ILE A 48 1.36 22.89 2.35
N THR A 49 1.01 23.27 1.12
CA THR A 49 1.01 24.68 0.67
C THR A 49 -0.29 25.42 0.93
N ASP A 50 -1.42 24.74 1.11
CA ASP A 50 -2.71 25.39 1.37
C ASP A 50 -3.09 25.29 2.86
N PRO A 51 -3.06 26.41 3.64
CA PRO A 51 -3.42 26.41 5.06
C PRO A 51 -4.86 25.93 5.35
N HIS A 52 -5.78 26.01 4.38
CA HIS A 52 -7.15 25.52 4.52
C HIS A 52 -7.25 23.99 4.55
N LEU A 53 -6.16 23.30 4.19
CA LEU A 53 -6.04 21.84 4.24
C LEU A 53 -5.31 21.34 5.51
N HIS A 54 -5.00 22.22 6.47
CA HIS A 54 -4.33 21.83 7.71
C HIS A 54 -5.35 21.32 8.75
N CYS A 55 -5.93 20.14 8.51
CA CYS A 55 -6.77 19.43 9.46
C CYS A 55 -6.39 17.95 9.54
N PRO A 56 -6.82 17.23 10.60
CA PRO A 56 -6.41 15.84 10.84
C PRO A 56 -6.55 14.92 9.63
N MET A 57 -7.66 14.97 8.92
CA MET A 57 -7.90 14.16 7.72
C MET A 57 -6.81 14.37 6.65
N TYR A 58 -6.46 15.60 6.34
CA TYR A 58 -5.47 15.88 5.30
C TYR A 58 -4.04 15.59 5.77
N PHE A 59 -3.78 15.72 7.07
CA PHE A 59 -2.53 15.26 7.67
C PHE A 59 -2.31 13.75 7.43
N PHE A 60 -3.33 12.92 7.70
CA PHE A 60 -3.24 11.48 7.40
C PHE A 60 -3.16 11.21 5.90
N LEU A 61 -3.88 11.98 5.08
CA LEU A 61 -3.84 11.84 3.62
C LEU A 61 -2.44 12.14 3.06
N SER A 62 -1.74 13.15 3.57
CA SER A 62 -0.36 13.42 3.16
C SER A 62 0.60 12.30 3.55
N ASN A 63 0.44 11.70 4.75
CA ASN A 63 1.19 10.51 5.15
C ASN A 63 0.90 9.32 4.23
N LEU A 64 -0.37 9.09 3.89
CA LEU A 64 -0.78 8.03 2.97
C LEU A 64 -0.12 8.22 1.59
N SER A 65 -0.13 9.44 1.05
CA SER A 65 0.54 9.74 -0.22
C SER A 65 2.05 9.50 -0.19
N LEU A 66 2.72 9.78 0.94
CA LEU A 66 4.15 9.45 1.11
C LEU A 66 4.39 7.93 1.11
N VAL A 67 3.52 7.18 1.77
CA VAL A 67 3.57 5.71 1.76
C VAL A 67 3.35 5.16 0.35
N ASP A 68 2.39 5.70 -0.39
CA ASP A 68 2.09 5.32 -1.78
C ASP A 68 3.29 5.55 -2.71
N ILE A 69 3.97 6.70 -2.58
CA ILE A 69 5.20 7.01 -3.32
C ILE A 69 6.29 5.97 -3.00
N GLY A 70 6.46 5.64 -1.73
CA GLY A 70 7.42 4.64 -1.29
C GLY A 70 7.09 3.25 -1.85
N ASN A 71 5.86 2.80 -1.68
CA ASN A 71 5.40 1.48 -2.08
C ASN A 71 5.58 1.23 -3.59
N ILE A 72 5.12 2.16 -4.43
CA ILE A 72 5.25 2.03 -5.89
C ILE A 72 6.72 2.12 -6.37
N SER A 73 7.57 2.85 -5.64
CA SER A 73 9.00 3.01 -5.95
C SER A 73 9.84 1.80 -5.56
N VAL A 74 9.35 0.93 -4.70
CA VAL A 74 10.02 -0.33 -4.33
C VAL A 74 9.83 -1.40 -5.41
N THR A 75 8.66 -1.46 -6.04
CA THR A 75 8.27 -2.56 -6.93
C THR A 75 8.51 -2.25 -8.41
N LEU A 76 7.98 -1.15 -8.91
CA LEU A 76 7.93 -0.88 -10.35
C LEU A 76 9.28 -0.52 -11.00
N PRO A 77 10.16 0.32 -10.44
CA PRO A 77 11.40 0.70 -11.13
C PRO A 77 12.29 -0.50 -11.45
N LYS A 78 12.43 -1.43 -10.50
CA LYS A 78 13.21 -2.66 -10.72
C LYS A 78 12.60 -3.54 -11.79
N PHE A 79 11.28 -3.70 -11.79
CA PHE A 79 10.56 -4.43 -12.81
C PHE A 79 10.76 -3.80 -14.21
N ILE A 80 10.59 -2.49 -14.33
CA ILE A 80 10.78 -1.75 -15.60
C ILE A 80 12.19 -1.95 -16.15
N VAL A 81 13.21 -1.78 -15.29
CA VAL A 81 14.63 -1.96 -15.68
C VAL A 81 14.91 -3.41 -16.10
N ASN A 82 14.39 -4.40 -15.37
CA ASN A 82 14.57 -5.81 -15.70
C ASN A 82 13.93 -6.13 -17.05
N SER A 83 12.70 -5.68 -17.29
CA SER A 83 11.98 -5.88 -18.56
C SER A 83 12.69 -5.22 -19.74
N LEU A 84 13.26 -4.01 -19.54
CA LEU A 84 14.02 -3.31 -20.59
C LEU A 84 15.38 -3.96 -20.88
N ARG A 85 16.03 -4.54 -19.89
CA ARG A 85 17.34 -5.19 -20.06
C ARG A 85 17.24 -6.65 -20.48
N GLY A 86 16.07 -7.30 -20.31
CA GLY A 86 15.90 -8.74 -20.51
C GLY A 86 16.67 -9.58 -19.47
N VAL A 87 16.92 -9.02 -18.28
CA VAL A 87 17.64 -9.68 -17.19
C VAL A 87 16.72 -9.72 -15.96
N GLN A 88 16.40 -10.92 -15.52
CA GLN A 88 15.44 -11.11 -14.42
C GLN A 88 16.11 -11.40 -13.07
N SER A 89 17.41 -11.20 -12.97
CA SER A 89 18.14 -11.46 -11.72
C SER A 89 17.99 -10.33 -10.70
N LEU A 90 17.89 -10.74 -9.44
CA LEU A 90 17.87 -9.87 -8.27
C LEU A 90 18.81 -10.47 -7.21
N SER A 91 19.76 -9.69 -6.73
CA SER A 91 20.66 -10.14 -5.66
C SER A 91 19.88 -10.46 -4.37
N LEU A 92 20.42 -11.33 -3.54
CA LEU A 92 19.80 -11.70 -2.24
C LEU A 92 19.52 -10.46 -1.38
N LEU A 93 20.49 -9.54 -1.29
CA LEU A 93 20.31 -8.28 -0.57
C LEU A 93 19.26 -7.39 -1.21
N GLY A 94 19.19 -7.33 -2.54
CA GLY A 94 18.16 -6.60 -3.27
C GLY A 94 16.76 -7.15 -3.01
N CYS A 95 16.62 -8.48 -2.93
CA CYS A 95 15.37 -9.16 -2.58
C CYS A 95 14.97 -8.86 -1.13
N ALA A 96 15.91 -8.94 -0.18
CA ALA A 96 15.67 -8.60 1.23
C ALA A 96 15.24 -7.14 1.39
N ALA A 97 15.93 -6.21 0.73
CA ALA A 97 15.58 -4.79 0.75
C ALA A 97 14.19 -4.54 0.14
N GLN A 98 13.89 -5.17 -1.00
CA GLN A 98 12.58 -5.04 -1.65
C GLN A 98 11.47 -5.57 -0.76
N MET A 99 11.62 -6.75 -0.15
CA MET A 99 10.67 -7.32 0.79
C MET A 99 10.48 -6.40 2.02
N PHE A 100 11.58 -5.93 2.61
CA PHE A 100 11.56 -5.05 3.77
C PHE A 100 10.74 -3.78 3.50
N PHE A 101 11.09 -3.04 2.46
CA PHE A 101 10.42 -1.78 2.15
C PHE A 101 8.99 -1.98 1.67
N PHE A 102 8.70 -3.05 0.94
CA PHE A 102 7.33 -3.40 0.55
C PHE A 102 6.45 -3.64 1.79
N LEU A 103 6.87 -4.49 2.72
CA LEU A 103 6.14 -4.75 3.97
C LEU A 103 6.02 -3.50 4.83
N PHE A 104 7.09 -2.71 4.92
CA PHE A 104 7.10 -1.46 5.65
C PHE A 104 6.00 -0.50 5.19
N PHE A 105 5.89 -0.27 3.88
CA PHE A 105 4.89 0.64 3.34
C PHE A 105 3.48 0.04 3.40
N VAL A 106 3.29 -1.23 3.07
CA VAL A 106 1.96 -1.89 3.10
C VAL A 106 1.36 -1.90 4.51
N VAL A 107 2.15 -2.23 5.53
CA VAL A 107 1.66 -2.24 6.93
C VAL A 107 1.42 -0.82 7.45
N THR A 108 2.28 0.13 7.10
CA THR A 108 2.08 1.55 7.43
C THR A 108 0.80 2.09 6.77
N GLU A 109 0.55 1.78 5.50
CA GLU A 109 -0.67 2.14 4.77
C GLU A 109 -1.92 1.63 5.50
N PHE A 110 -1.94 0.34 5.84
CA PHE A 110 -3.06 -0.25 6.56
C PHE A 110 -3.30 0.41 7.92
N ALA A 111 -2.25 0.65 8.69
CA ALA A 111 -2.35 1.31 10.01
C ALA A 111 -2.86 2.76 9.89
N LEU A 112 -2.42 3.51 8.87
CA LEU A 112 -2.94 4.84 8.57
C LEU A 112 -4.43 4.80 8.18
N LEU A 113 -4.87 3.82 7.39
CA LEU A 113 -6.29 3.64 7.04
C LEU A 113 -7.14 3.34 8.28
N VAL A 114 -6.62 2.57 9.25
CA VAL A 114 -7.29 2.35 10.55
C VAL A 114 -7.41 3.66 11.34
N ALA A 115 -6.33 4.45 11.42
CA ALA A 115 -6.35 5.75 12.09
C ALA A 115 -7.32 6.74 11.41
N MET A 116 -7.37 6.77 10.08
CA MET A 116 -8.32 7.57 9.31
C MET A 116 -9.77 7.13 9.53
N SER A 117 -10.01 5.83 9.72
CA SER A 117 -11.36 5.33 10.05
C SER A 117 -11.83 5.83 11.41
N TYR A 118 -10.92 5.88 12.38
CA TYR A 118 -11.22 6.48 13.67
C TYR A 118 -11.48 7.99 13.58
N ASP A 119 -10.70 8.73 12.79
CA ASP A 119 -10.94 10.15 12.51
C ASP A 119 -12.36 10.38 11.95
N ARG A 120 -12.78 9.58 10.98
CA ARG A 120 -14.15 9.64 10.43
C ARG A 120 -15.21 9.32 11.47
N PHE A 121 -15.00 8.32 12.31
CA PHE A 121 -15.90 7.97 13.38
C PHE A 121 -16.10 9.15 14.35
N VAL A 122 -15.02 9.76 14.82
CA VAL A 122 -15.11 10.90 15.73
C VAL A 122 -15.80 12.10 15.06
N ALA A 123 -15.46 12.38 13.79
CA ALA A 123 -16.04 13.49 13.06
C ALA A 123 -17.57 13.38 12.87
N ILE A 124 -18.08 12.16 12.71
CA ILE A 124 -19.51 11.93 12.42
C ILE A 124 -20.32 11.60 13.68
N CYS A 125 -19.77 10.75 14.54
CA CYS A 125 -20.50 10.27 15.73
C CYS A 125 -20.32 11.16 16.97
N GLN A 126 -19.22 11.97 17.01
CA GLN A 126 -18.89 12.82 18.14
C GLN A 126 -18.43 14.23 17.70
N PRO A 127 -19.20 14.94 16.87
CA PRO A 127 -18.74 16.21 16.25
C PRO A 127 -18.41 17.30 17.27
N LEU A 128 -19.13 17.34 18.40
CA LEU A 128 -18.87 18.33 19.46
C LEU A 128 -17.56 18.11 20.21
N HIS A 129 -17.03 16.89 20.20
CA HIS A 129 -15.78 16.52 20.87
C HIS A 129 -14.62 16.38 19.89
N TYR A 130 -14.83 16.59 18.59
CA TYR A 130 -13.82 16.35 17.56
C TYR A 130 -12.51 17.09 17.82
N SER A 131 -12.56 18.39 18.12
CA SER A 131 -11.37 19.22 18.38
C SER A 131 -10.61 18.81 19.65
N ILE A 132 -11.31 18.20 20.62
CA ILE A 132 -10.72 17.72 21.87
C ILE A 132 -10.08 16.36 21.68
N ILE A 133 -10.69 15.50 20.85
CA ILE A 133 -10.21 14.13 20.60
C ILE A 133 -9.10 14.12 19.53
N MET A 134 -9.30 14.80 18.41
CA MET A 134 -8.38 14.82 17.26
C MET A 134 -7.41 16.00 17.34
N THR A 135 -6.65 16.07 18.44
CA THR A 135 -5.62 17.10 18.60
C THR A 135 -4.41 16.83 17.70
N PRO A 136 -3.64 17.86 17.27
CA PRO A 136 -2.44 17.67 16.46
C PRO A 136 -1.44 16.68 17.06
N ALA A 137 -1.25 16.70 18.39
CA ALA A 137 -0.37 15.77 19.09
C ALA A 137 -0.84 14.32 18.96
N ARG A 138 -2.15 14.06 19.13
CA ARG A 138 -2.70 12.69 18.98
C ARG A 138 -2.63 12.21 17.54
N CYS A 139 -2.87 13.08 16.56
CA CYS A 139 -2.70 12.74 15.15
C CYS A 139 -1.24 12.39 14.83
N LEU A 140 -0.28 13.15 15.37
CA LEU A 140 1.15 12.87 15.22
C LEU A 140 1.52 11.52 15.85
N TRP A 141 1.05 11.22 17.06
CA TRP A 141 1.29 9.92 17.70
C TRP A 141 0.66 8.76 16.93
N ALA A 142 -0.54 8.94 16.38
CA ALA A 142 -1.19 7.92 15.55
C ALA A 142 -0.38 7.65 14.27
N ALA A 143 0.07 8.71 13.59
CA ALA A 143 0.93 8.56 12.41
C ALA A 143 2.28 7.92 12.78
N ALA A 144 2.96 8.39 13.83
CA ALA A 144 4.23 7.81 14.29
C ALA A 144 4.07 6.33 14.64
N GLY A 145 2.98 5.96 15.33
CA GLY A 145 2.64 4.56 15.64
C GLY A 145 2.42 3.72 14.38
N SER A 146 1.79 4.30 13.33
CA SER A 146 1.61 3.62 12.04
C SER A 146 2.95 3.35 11.35
N TRP A 147 3.84 4.34 11.29
CA TRP A 147 5.19 4.18 10.73
C TRP A 147 6.04 3.18 11.53
N LEU A 148 5.96 3.23 12.87
CA LEU A 148 6.68 2.30 13.74
C LEU A 148 6.16 0.86 13.60
N SER A 149 4.86 0.66 13.47
CA SER A 149 4.28 -0.68 13.25
C SER A 149 4.78 -1.31 11.95
N GLY A 150 4.84 -0.53 10.86
CA GLY A 150 5.44 -0.97 9.60
C GLY A 150 6.91 -1.34 9.75
N LEU A 151 7.69 -0.52 10.46
CA LEU A 151 9.11 -0.77 10.70
C LEU A 151 9.35 -2.06 11.49
N LEU A 152 8.62 -2.25 12.58
CA LEU A 152 8.74 -3.45 13.42
C LEU A 152 8.33 -4.71 12.64
N TYR A 153 7.21 -4.65 11.95
CA TYR A 153 6.71 -5.78 11.16
C TYR A 153 7.70 -6.18 10.07
N SER A 154 8.15 -5.24 9.26
CA SER A 154 9.10 -5.51 8.17
C SER A 154 10.43 -6.03 8.68
N THR A 155 10.94 -5.51 9.80
CA THR A 155 12.18 -5.97 10.42
C THR A 155 12.08 -7.42 10.88
N VAL A 156 10.98 -7.79 11.56
CA VAL A 156 10.79 -9.15 12.10
C VAL A 156 10.66 -10.15 10.96
N HIS A 157 9.79 -9.91 10.00
CA HIS A 157 9.54 -10.85 8.89
C HIS A 157 10.75 -10.97 7.96
N THR A 158 11.36 -9.85 7.54
CA THR A 158 12.54 -9.89 6.67
C THR A 158 13.74 -10.51 7.40
N GLY A 159 13.95 -10.14 8.68
CA GLY A 159 15.02 -10.71 9.49
C GLY A 159 14.88 -12.22 9.66
N ASN A 160 13.65 -12.73 9.88
CA ASN A 160 13.41 -14.17 9.95
C ASN A 160 13.66 -14.87 8.61
N MET A 161 13.14 -14.30 7.50
CA MET A 161 13.25 -14.89 6.16
C MET A 161 14.70 -15.04 5.68
N PHE A 162 15.55 -14.07 5.99
CA PHE A 162 16.93 -14.02 5.49
C PHE A 162 17.99 -14.42 6.53
N ARG A 163 17.57 -14.98 7.70
CA ARG A 163 18.52 -15.41 8.76
C ARG A 163 19.35 -16.64 8.39
N LEU A 164 18.87 -17.49 7.48
CA LEU A 164 19.52 -18.72 7.06
C LEU A 164 19.77 -18.69 5.54
N PRO A 165 20.81 -19.39 5.07
CA PRO A 165 21.08 -19.50 3.65
C PRO A 165 19.96 -20.27 2.94
N PHE A 166 19.62 -19.83 1.73
CA PHE A 166 18.67 -20.51 0.87
C PHE A 166 19.32 -21.75 0.23
N SER A 167 18.56 -22.86 0.16
CA SER A 167 18.99 -24.10 -0.44
C SER A 167 17.85 -24.64 -1.32
N GLY A 168 18.11 -24.83 -2.60
CA GLY A 168 17.11 -25.36 -3.54
C GLY A 168 16.97 -24.51 -4.80
N SER A 169 15.75 -24.25 -5.24
CA SER A 169 15.50 -23.40 -6.42
C SER A 169 15.76 -21.95 -6.10
N ASN A 170 16.39 -21.22 -7.04
CA ASN A 170 16.56 -19.78 -6.98
C ASN A 170 15.49 -19.03 -7.79
N VAL A 171 14.43 -19.72 -8.26
CA VAL A 171 13.36 -19.14 -9.08
C VAL A 171 12.21 -18.68 -8.17
N ILE A 172 11.89 -17.42 -8.23
CA ILE A 172 10.73 -16.81 -7.57
C ILE A 172 9.66 -16.59 -8.64
N HIS A 173 8.51 -17.27 -8.50
CA HIS A 173 7.39 -17.18 -9.43
C HIS A 173 6.57 -15.91 -9.27
N GLN A 174 7.27 -14.76 -9.13
CA GLN A 174 6.70 -13.42 -9.01
C GLN A 174 7.67 -12.40 -9.60
N PHE A 175 7.17 -11.20 -9.97
CA PHE A 175 8.01 -10.13 -10.54
C PHE A 175 8.75 -9.30 -9.49
N PHE A 176 8.49 -9.53 -8.20
CA PHE A 176 9.17 -8.92 -7.06
C PHE A 176 9.22 -9.91 -5.89
N CYS A 177 10.04 -9.61 -4.88
CA CYS A 177 10.17 -10.46 -3.70
C CYS A 177 9.06 -10.18 -2.68
N ASP A 178 8.23 -11.19 -2.42
CA ASP A 178 7.20 -11.18 -1.38
C ASP A 178 7.33 -12.41 -0.45
N ILE A 179 6.70 -12.37 0.72
CA ILE A 179 6.77 -13.45 1.71
C ILE A 179 6.33 -14.79 1.12
N PRO A 180 5.15 -14.93 0.46
CA PRO A 180 4.67 -16.24 0.03
C PRO A 180 5.61 -16.98 -0.94
N HIS A 181 6.24 -16.22 -1.85
CA HIS A 181 7.10 -16.80 -2.88
C HIS A 181 8.52 -17.08 -2.37
N VAL A 182 9.08 -16.18 -1.54
CA VAL A 182 10.39 -16.42 -0.91
C VAL A 182 10.32 -17.54 0.12
N LEU A 183 9.19 -17.69 0.83
CA LEU A 183 8.98 -18.75 1.79
C LEU A 183 9.02 -20.14 1.13
N LYS A 184 8.52 -20.30 -0.10
CA LYS A 184 8.53 -21.55 -0.85
C LYS A 184 9.95 -22.07 -1.17
N VAL A 185 10.92 -21.17 -1.26
CA VAL A 185 12.34 -21.51 -1.53
C VAL A 185 13.21 -21.46 -0.27
N SER A 186 12.62 -21.22 0.89
CA SER A 186 13.29 -21.15 2.20
C SER A 186 13.49 -22.53 2.83
N THR A 187 14.28 -22.56 3.91
CA THR A 187 14.49 -23.79 4.70
C THR A 187 13.27 -24.11 5.58
N SER A 188 13.13 -25.39 6.00
CA SER A 188 12.02 -25.84 6.85
C SER A 188 11.95 -25.11 8.20
N ASP A 189 13.09 -24.66 8.75
CA ASP A 189 13.11 -23.95 10.03
C ASP A 189 12.64 -22.50 9.89
N VAL A 190 13.00 -21.84 8.79
CA VAL A 190 12.48 -20.52 8.44
C VAL A 190 10.97 -20.63 8.22
N PHE A 191 10.51 -21.65 7.48
CA PHE A 191 9.10 -21.86 7.23
C PHE A 191 8.28 -21.98 8.52
N LYS A 192 8.71 -22.80 9.49
CA LYS A 192 7.98 -22.99 10.75
C LYS A 192 7.88 -21.70 11.55
N THR A 193 9.00 -20.95 11.65
CA THR A 193 9.02 -19.69 12.40
C THR A 193 8.16 -18.64 11.71
N GLU A 194 8.25 -18.53 10.38
CA GLU A 194 7.45 -17.57 9.61
C GLU A 194 5.96 -17.91 9.68
N PHE A 195 5.60 -19.19 9.67
CA PHE A 195 4.22 -19.61 9.87
C PHE A 195 3.64 -19.13 11.20
N ILE A 196 4.41 -19.23 12.31
CA ILE A 196 3.99 -18.70 13.63
C ILE A 196 3.81 -17.18 13.55
N LEU A 197 4.76 -16.46 12.94
CA LEU A 197 4.69 -15.01 12.78
C LEU A 197 3.46 -14.60 11.95
N ILE A 198 3.14 -15.33 10.90
CA ILE A 198 1.94 -15.10 10.08
C ILE A 198 0.67 -15.33 10.91
N VAL A 199 0.59 -16.39 11.71
CA VAL A 199 -0.57 -16.65 12.58
C VAL A 199 -0.76 -15.51 13.59
N VAL A 200 0.30 -15.02 14.23
CA VAL A 200 0.23 -13.87 15.13
C VAL A 200 -0.24 -12.62 14.39
N SER A 201 0.28 -12.39 13.20
CA SER A 201 -0.10 -11.27 12.33
C SER A 201 -1.58 -11.33 11.94
N LEU A 202 -2.10 -12.52 11.62
CA LEU A 202 -3.53 -12.72 11.32
C LEU A 202 -4.41 -12.45 12.53
N CYS A 203 -3.98 -12.80 13.75
CA CYS A 203 -4.72 -12.46 14.98
C CYS A 203 -4.77 -10.93 15.16
N CYS A 204 -3.66 -10.23 15.02
CA CYS A 204 -3.61 -8.77 15.09
C CYS A 204 -4.49 -8.12 14.01
N LEU A 205 -4.42 -8.62 12.80
CA LEU A 205 -5.22 -8.16 11.67
C LEU A 205 -6.71 -8.35 11.94
N SER A 206 -7.11 -9.50 12.52
CA SER A 206 -8.51 -9.78 12.89
C SER A 206 -9.05 -8.79 13.92
N CYS A 207 -8.23 -8.38 14.90
CA CYS A 207 -8.58 -7.34 15.85
C CYS A 207 -8.79 -5.98 15.16
N CYS A 208 -7.91 -5.61 14.22
CA CYS A 208 -8.06 -4.40 13.42
C CYS A 208 -9.34 -4.44 12.56
N PHE A 209 -9.66 -5.60 11.97
CA PHE A 209 -10.90 -5.80 11.22
C PHE A 209 -12.14 -5.64 12.08
N ALA A 210 -12.16 -6.27 13.26
CA ALA A 210 -13.26 -6.11 14.19
C ALA A 210 -13.46 -4.64 14.59
N PHE A 211 -12.38 -3.91 14.82
CA PHE A 211 -12.41 -2.48 15.08
C PHE A 211 -12.99 -1.69 13.90
N LEU A 212 -12.55 -1.95 12.67
CA LEU A 212 -13.05 -1.30 11.46
C LEU A 212 -14.55 -1.57 11.25
N ILE A 213 -14.98 -2.82 11.40
CA ILE A 213 -16.41 -3.21 11.30
C ILE A 213 -17.23 -2.45 12.35
N ALA A 214 -16.80 -2.44 13.61
CA ALA A 214 -17.48 -1.73 14.68
C ALA A 214 -17.56 -0.22 14.41
N THR A 215 -16.46 0.36 13.93
CA THR A 215 -16.34 1.79 13.58
C THR A 215 -17.35 2.15 12.47
N TYR A 216 -17.35 1.44 11.37
CA TYR A 216 -18.24 1.73 10.25
C TYR A 216 -19.70 1.40 10.56
N ALA A 217 -19.99 0.35 11.33
CA ALA A 217 -21.34 0.07 11.80
C ALA A 217 -21.92 1.23 12.63
N ARG A 218 -21.10 1.82 13.52
CA ARG A 218 -21.46 3.02 14.30
C ARG A 218 -21.66 4.24 13.41
N ILE A 219 -20.78 4.46 12.43
CA ILE A 219 -20.91 5.56 11.45
C ILE A 219 -22.24 5.42 10.70
N PHE A 220 -22.53 4.27 10.10
CA PHE A 220 -23.76 4.05 9.35
C PHE A 220 -25.01 4.19 10.23
N SER A 221 -24.99 3.65 11.45
CA SER A 221 -26.08 3.82 12.41
C SER A 221 -26.32 5.29 12.75
N SER A 222 -25.26 6.09 12.90
CA SER A 222 -25.38 7.54 13.16
C SER A 222 -25.89 8.30 11.95
N VAL A 223 -25.42 7.96 10.76
CA VAL A 223 -25.86 8.59 9.50
C VAL A 223 -27.34 8.33 9.24
N LEU A 224 -27.83 7.12 9.51
CA LEU A 224 -29.26 6.80 9.34
C LEU A 224 -30.18 7.60 10.28
N LYS A 225 -29.66 8.09 11.41
CA LYS A 225 -30.40 8.94 12.36
C LYS A 225 -30.47 10.41 11.94
N ILE A 226 -29.71 10.84 10.95
CA ILE A 226 -29.73 12.22 10.43
C ILE A 226 -31.10 12.44 9.72
N PRO A 227 -31.91 13.43 10.14
CA PRO A 227 -33.26 13.62 9.58
C PRO A 227 -33.26 14.03 8.11
N SER A 228 -32.29 14.87 7.70
CA SER A 228 -32.26 15.42 6.33
C SER A 228 -31.54 14.47 5.35
N VAL A 229 -32.12 14.28 4.17
CA VAL A 229 -31.54 13.50 3.07
C VAL A 229 -30.19 14.08 2.64
N GLU A 230 -30.11 15.42 2.56
CA GLU A 230 -28.90 16.13 2.19
C GLU A 230 -27.78 15.92 3.22
N GLY A 231 -28.09 15.96 4.52
CA GLY A 231 -27.12 15.67 5.60
C GLY A 231 -26.60 14.23 5.54
N ARG A 232 -27.48 13.27 5.27
CA ARG A 232 -27.08 11.85 5.07
C ARG A 232 -26.15 11.70 3.88
N TYR A 233 -26.50 12.29 2.74
CA TYR A 233 -25.68 12.25 1.53
C TYR A 233 -24.30 12.86 1.77
N LYS A 234 -24.24 14.02 2.45
CA LYS A 234 -23.00 14.68 2.81
C LYS A 234 -22.12 13.80 3.73
N ALA A 235 -22.68 13.16 4.72
CA ALA A 235 -21.96 12.27 5.63
C ALA A 235 -21.42 11.03 4.88
N ILE A 236 -22.22 10.39 4.03
CA ILE A 236 -21.79 9.24 3.23
C ILE A 236 -20.70 9.63 2.23
N SER A 237 -20.85 10.77 1.56
CA SER A 237 -19.87 11.25 0.57
C SER A 237 -18.50 11.54 1.18
N THR A 238 -18.44 11.90 2.46
CA THR A 238 -17.16 12.11 3.18
C THR A 238 -16.49 10.81 3.62
N CYS A 239 -17.24 9.72 3.83
CA CYS A 239 -16.70 8.41 4.23
C CYS A 239 -16.39 7.49 3.04
N SER A 240 -17.15 7.64 1.94
CA SER A 240 -17.04 6.72 0.80
C SER A 240 -15.64 6.63 0.18
N PRO A 241 -14.84 7.70 0.03
CA PRO A 241 -13.50 7.60 -0.52
C PRO A 241 -12.62 6.62 0.26
N GLN A 242 -12.58 6.80 1.57
CA GLN A 242 -11.78 5.96 2.45
C GLN A 242 -12.27 4.51 2.49
N LEU A 243 -13.59 4.32 2.50
CA LEU A 243 -14.17 2.97 2.48
C LEU A 243 -13.82 2.23 1.17
N ILE A 244 -13.86 2.92 0.02
CA ILE A 244 -13.47 2.37 -1.27
C ILE A 244 -12.00 1.94 -1.25
N ILE A 245 -11.10 2.80 -0.76
CA ILE A 245 -9.67 2.50 -0.67
C ILE A 245 -9.41 1.33 0.27
N LEU A 246 -10.04 1.34 1.44
CA LEU A 246 -9.93 0.24 2.40
C LEU A 246 -10.41 -1.09 1.80
N MET A 247 -11.55 -1.09 1.11
CA MET A 247 -12.07 -2.30 0.44
C MET A 247 -11.14 -2.75 -0.69
N LEU A 248 -10.60 -1.82 -1.49
CA LEU A 248 -9.65 -2.13 -2.54
C LEU A 248 -8.39 -2.80 -1.97
N PHE A 249 -7.81 -2.21 -0.92
CA PHE A 249 -6.65 -2.73 -0.22
C PHE A 249 -6.91 -4.13 0.35
N LEU A 250 -8.03 -4.32 1.05
CA LEU A 250 -8.36 -5.58 1.70
C LEU A 250 -8.66 -6.69 0.70
N VAL A 251 -9.46 -6.40 -0.32
CA VAL A 251 -9.82 -7.39 -1.35
C VAL A 251 -8.59 -7.80 -2.16
N SER A 252 -7.78 -6.84 -2.61
CA SER A 252 -6.55 -7.14 -3.36
C SER A 252 -5.54 -7.91 -2.51
N GLY A 253 -5.36 -7.53 -1.23
CA GLY A 253 -4.50 -8.26 -0.29
C GLY A 253 -4.98 -9.67 0.02
N MET A 254 -6.29 -9.86 0.24
CA MET A 254 -6.87 -11.20 0.44
C MET A 254 -6.69 -12.09 -0.78
N ILE A 255 -6.94 -11.57 -1.98
CA ILE A 255 -6.73 -12.33 -3.22
C ILE A 255 -5.26 -12.73 -3.33
N ALA A 256 -4.31 -11.84 -3.00
CA ALA A 256 -2.88 -12.14 -3.05
C ALA A 256 -2.46 -13.25 -2.08
N VAL A 257 -3.05 -13.30 -0.88
CA VAL A 257 -2.70 -14.28 0.17
C VAL A 257 -3.40 -15.63 -0.03
N LEU A 258 -4.69 -15.63 -0.40
CA LEU A 258 -5.50 -16.85 -0.46
C LEU A 258 -5.24 -17.68 -1.73
N ARG A 259 -4.62 -17.12 -2.74
CA ARG A 259 -4.42 -17.79 -4.01
C ARG A 259 -3.15 -18.63 -4.00
N ASP A 260 -3.32 -19.94 -4.19
CA ASP A 260 -2.17 -20.84 -4.34
C ASP A 260 -1.53 -20.60 -5.73
N ALA A 261 -0.26 -20.22 -5.74
CA ALA A 261 0.47 -19.90 -6.98
C ALA A 261 0.62 -21.09 -7.93
N SER A 262 0.29 -22.32 -7.48
CA SER A 262 0.40 -23.56 -8.27
C SER A 262 -0.72 -23.73 -9.29
N ASP A 263 -1.91 -23.15 -9.07
CA ASP A 263 -3.10 -23.40 -9.90
C ASP A 263 -3.43 -22.27 -10.88
N THR A 264 -2.60 -21.22 -10.93
CA THR A 264 -2.89 -20.03 -11.73
C THR A 264 -1.94 -19.87 -12.91
N SER A 265 -2.49 -19.40 -14.05
CA SER A 265 -1.63 -19.04 -15.17
C SER A 265 -0.67 -17.90 -14.80
N PRO A 266 0.52 -17.82 -15.39
CA PRO A 266 1.48 -16.73 -15.15
C PRO A 266 0.86 -15.33 -15.29
N ILE A 267 -0.02 -15.14 -16.26
CA ILE A 267 -0.74 -13.88 -16.52
C ILE A 267 -1.68 -13.52 -15.37
N GLN A 268 -2.37 -14.51 -14.80
CA GLN A 268 -3.28 -14.25 -13.67
C GLN A 268 -2.52 -13.85 -12.41
N ASN A 269 -1.39 -14.51 -12.12
CA ASN A 269 -0.53 -14.14 -11.00
C ASN A 269 -0.03 -12.71 -11.14
N LEU A 270 0.34 -12.33 -12.35
CA LEU A 270 0.73 -10.97 -12.69
C LEU A 270 -0.37 -9.95 -12.41
N LEU A 271 -1.57 -10.16 -12.97
CA LEU A 271 -2.68 -9.22 -12.81
C LEU A 271 -3.05 -9.00 -11.33
N ILE A 272 -2.97 -10.06 -10.53
CA ILE A 272 -3.22 -9.98 -9.10
C ILE A 272 -2.11 -9.19 -8.40
N ALA A 273 -0.86 -9.52 -8.70
CA ALA A 273 0.27 -8.82 -8.11
C ALA A 273 0.25 -7.32 -8.44
N MET A 274 -0.10 -6.97 -9.68
CA MET A 274 -0.34 -5.59 -10.10
C MET A 274 -1.48 -4.96 -9.32
N ALA A 275 -2.59 -5.68 -9.14
CA ALA A 275 -3.75 -5.13 -8.45
C ALA A 275 -3.40 -4.67 -7.02
N TYR A 276 -2.69 -5.49 -6.24
CA TYR A 276 -2.38 -5.11 -4.86
C TYR A 276 -1.16 -4.20 -4.70
N THR A 277 -0.26 -4.15 -5.70
CA THR A 277 0.94 -3.28 -5.60
C THR A 277 0.74 -1.92 -6.25
N THR A 278 -0.09 -1.81 -7.29
CA THR A 278 -0.16 -0.58 -8.11
C THR A 278 -1.49 0.14 -8.04
N LEU A 279 -2.62 -0.59 -7.86
CA LEU A 279 -3.93 0.06 -7.82
C LEU A 279 -4.10 1.03 -6.64
N PRO A 280 -3.73 0.69 -5.38
CA PRO A 280 -3.87 1.63 -4.28
C PRO A 280 -3.07 2.92 -4.52
N PRO A 281 -1.74 2.90 -4.79
CA PRO A 281 -0.98 4.12 -5.04
C PRO A 281 -1.46 4.96 -6.24
N LEU A 282 -2.05 4.33 -7.24
CA LEU A 282 -2.60 5.02 -8.40
C LEU A 282 -3.97 5.65 -8.13
N LEU A 283 -4.84 4.92 -7.43
CA LEU A 283 -6.23 5.31 -7.23
C LEU A 283 -6.43 6.22 -6.02
N ASN A 284 -5.59 6.12 -4.98
CA ASN A 284 -5.71 6.93 -3.77
C ASN A 284 -5.77 8.44 -4.09
N PRO A 285 -4.84 9.04 -4.85
CA PRO A 285 -4.91 10.46 -5.20
C PRO A 285 -6.16 10.80 -6.00
N LEU A 286 -6.57 9.92 -6.93
CA LEU A 286 -7.75 10.14 -7.77
C LEU A 286 -9.04 10.11 -6.94
N ILE A 287 -9.21 9.12 -6.06
CA ILE A 287 -10.40 8.95 -5.24
C ILE A 287 -10.56 10.15 -4.31
N TYR A 288 -9.47 10.59 -3.66
CA TYR A 288 -9.53 11.74 -2.77
C TYR A 288 -9.70 13.06 -3.52
N SER A 289 -9.05 13.25 -4.67
CA SER A 289 -9.23 14.47 -5.47
C SER A 289 -10.64 14.57 -6.05
N LEU A 290 -11.17 13.52 -6.65
CA LEU A 290 -12.52 13.53 -7.25
C LEU A 290 -13.63 13.78 -6.23
N ARG A 291 -13.45 13.37 -4.99
CA ARG A 291 -14.46 13.51 -3.92
C ARG A 291 -14.26 14.73 -3.04
N ASN A 292 -13.08 15.36 -3.07
CA ASN A 292 -12.76 16.48 -2.22
C ASN A 292 -12.43 17.74 -3.04
N GLN A 293 -13.44 18.58 -3.25
CA GLN A 293 -13.32 19.82 -4.03
C GLN A 293 -12.20 20.75 -3.54
N LYS A 294 -11.90 20.76 -2.22
CA LYS A 294 -10.82 21.60 -1.67
C LYS A 294 -9.45 21.11 -2.15
N VAL A 295 -9.20 19.80 -2.12
CA VAL A 295 -7.96 19.20 -2.62
C VAL A 295 -7.82 19.44 -4.11
N THR A 296 -8.89 19.19 -4.90
CA THR A 296 -8.91 19.45 -6.35
C THR A 296 -8.61 20.91 -6.68
N ALA A 297 -9.22 21.85 -5.94
CA ALA A 297 -8.99 23.28 -6.15
C ALA A 297 -7.54 23.67 -5.81
N ALA A 298 -6.97 23.15 -4.71
CA ALA A 298 -5.59 23.39 -4.32
C ALA A 298 -4.59 22.82 -5.34
N MET A 299 -4.80 21.58 -5.81
CA MET A 299 -4.01 20.97 -6.88
C MET A 299 -4.09 21.78 -8.18
N GLY A 300 -5.29 22.20 -8.57
CA GLY A 300 -5.50 23.02 -9.78
C GLY A 300 -4.78 24.37 -9.70
N LYS A 301 -4.79 25.04 -8.55
CA LYS A 301 -4.02 26.28 -8.32
C LYS A 301 -2.51 26.03 -8.44
N MET A 302 -2.03 24.92 -7.91
CA MET A 302 -0.62 24.58 -7.96
C MET A 302 -0.15 24.25 -9.38
N ILE A 303 -0.92 23.46 -10.13
CA ILE A 303 -0.63 23.16 -11.55
C ILE A 303 -0.57 24.46 -12.37
N LYS A 304 -1.54 25.36 -12.18
CA LYS A 304 -1.51 26.68 -12.83
C LYS A 304 -0.26 27.49 -12.48
N ARG A 305 0.15 27.52 -11.20
CA ARG A 305 1.39 28.20 -10.80
C ARG A 305 2.63 27.61 -11.50
N ILE A 306 2.75 26.27 -11.56
CA ILE A 306 3.88 25.61 -12.24
C ILE A 306 3.89 25.92 -13.74
N LEU A 307 2.73 25.87 -14.41
CA LEU A 307 2.63 26.12 -15.85
C LEU A 307 2.87 27.60 -16.22
N PHE A 308 2.45 28.54 -15.38
CA PHE A 308 2.54 29.98 -15.65
C PHE A 308 3.69 30.70 -14.91
N SER A 309 4.51 29.98 -14.11
CA SER A 309 5.72 30.56 -13.51
C SER A 309 6.90 30.64 -14.48
N HIS A 310 6.78 30.08 -15.67
CA HIS A 310 7.80 30.08 -16.74
C HIS A 310 7.40 30.96 -17.95
N SER A 311 6.30 31.71 -17.86
CA SER A 311 5.92 32.78 -18.79
C SER A 311 6.12 34.16 -18.15
#